data_1ebd52f61ef528a36b84390eb160e20d
#
_entry.id   1ebd52f61ef528a36b84390eb160e20d
#
_cell.length_a   1.000
_cell.length_b   1.000
_cell.length_c   1.000
_cell.angle_alpha   90.00
_cell.angle_beta   90.00
_cell.angle_gamma   90.00
#
_symmetry.space_group_name_H-M   'P 1'
#
loop_
_entity.id
_entity.type
_entity.pdbx_description
1 polymer ?
#
loop_
_entity_poly.entity_id
_entity_poly.type
_entity_poly.pdbx_seq_one_letter_code
_entity_poly.pdbx_strand_id
1 'polypeptide(L)'
;FNLNNKFYIGATFGIQSLYQRKTYYYGEDYVYPGNGTDPNLDYQLLYSNFNQEVILDGAGVNFKLGMIYRPIQNLRIGFAFHTPTYYWIDRTYQAYTDSGVHVNNPNDPDGLKPGPDGNQYTDALSPVLEDTGGYNWEFTTPARLMFGISYAFGNRGLISVDYERDWYNGMRMKNNPAGGDNEIYNDTFRSWYKGANIVRIGAEFKPLPFLAIRGGFGYMGSMLQDEEQVSAAPMTKQMLYYSAGLGFLLSPGVALDLAYNYSSTEQTDYNLYYFESPSGINGSGIYNTKLKRHFAALSLSFRF
;
A
#
# COMPACT_ATOMS: atom_id res chain seq x y z
N PHE A 1 29.56 15.76 -4.41
CA PHE A 1 30.77 16.58 -4.13
C PHE A 1 31.26 16.28 -2.73
N ASN A 2 32.58 16.17 -2.57
CA ASN A 2 33.25 16.02 -1.28
C ASN A 2 34.08 17.28 -1.02
N LEU A 3 33.73 18.05 0.02
CA LEU A 3 34.43 19.25 0.45
C LEU A 3 35.23 18.94 1.71
N ASN A 4 36.56 18.91 1.58
CA ASN A 4 37.53 18.75 2.69
C ASN A 4 37.32 17.48 3.56
N ASN A 5 36.75 16.41 3.01
CA ASN A 5 36.39 15.19 3.74
C ASN A 5 35.47 15.41 4.98
N LYS A 6 34.87 16.58 5.09
CA LYS A 6 33.94 16.93 6.17
C LYS A 6 32.52 17.17 5.65
N PHE A 7 32.37 17.71 4.46
CA PHE A 7 31.07 17.96 3.84
C PHE A 7 30.95 17.14 2.55
N TYR A 8 29.85 16.42 2.45
CA TYR A 8 29.46 15.68 1.28
C TYR A 8 28.10 16.17 0.85
N ILE A 9 27.95 16.56 -0.41
CA ILE A 9 26.70 17.05 -0.98
C ILE A 9 26.40 16.19 -2.21
N GLY A 10 25.18 15.68 -2.29
CA GLY A 10 24.68 14.90 -3.42
C GLY A 10 23.34 15.42 -3.88
N ALA A 11 23.13 15.39 -5.17
CA ALA A 11 21.85 15.68 -5.80
C ALA A 11 21.53 14.59 -6.81
N THR A 12 20.25 14.22 -6.90
CA THR A 12 19.78 13.22 -7.85
C THR A 12 18.51 13.72 -8.52
N PHE A 13 18.47 13.67 -9.83
CA PHE A 13 17.24 13.75 -10.61
C PHE A 13 16.76 12.32 -10.84
N GLY A 14 15.52 12.03 -10.42
CA GLY A 14 14.94 10.70 -10.51
C GLY A 14 13.83 10.64 -11.54
N ILE A 15 13.90 9.64 -12.40
CA ILE A 15 12.79 9.21 -13.26
C ILE A 15 12.24 7.93 -12.65
N GLN A 16 10.94 7.90 -12.40
CA GLN A 16 10.25 6.78 -11.76
C GLN A 16 9.30 6.13 -12.77
N SER A 17 9.20 4.83 -12.75
CA SER A 17 8.17 4.07 -13.45
C SER A 17 7.15 3.58 -12.43
N LEU A 18 5.87 3.67 -12.76
CA LEU A 18 4.75 3.15 -12.00
C LEU A 18 4.03 2.11 -12.85
N TYR A 19 3.87 0.92 -12.31
CA TYR A 19 2.96 -0.08 -12.84
C TYR A 19 2.23 -0.73 -11.68
N GLN A 20 0.90 -0.72 -11.72
CA GLN A 20 0.06 -1.39 -10.73
C GLN A 20 -1.11 -2.06 -11.45
N ARG A 21 -1.31 -3.34 -11.16
CA ARG A 21 -2.51 -4.10 -11.58
C ARG A 21 -3.25 -4.55 -10.33
N LYS A 22 -4.54 -4.23 -10.26
CA LYS A 22 -5.44 -4.68 -9.19
C LYS A 22 -6.61 -5.42 -9.82
N THR A 23 -6.86 -6.61 -9.33
CA THR A 23 -8.00 -7.42 -9.71
C THR A 23 -8.87 -7.61 -8.47
N TYR A 24 -10.15 -7.36 -8.61
CA TYR A 24 -11.15 -7.59 -7.57
C TYR A 24 -12.17 -8.59 -8.08
N TYR A 25 -12.53 -9.51 -7.20
CA TYR A 25 -13.62 -10.43 -7.40
C TYR A 25 -14.56 -10.30 -6.21
N TYR A 26 -15.83 -10.14 -6.47
CA TYR A 26 -16.89 -10.17 -5.49
C TYR A 26 -18.00 -11.09 -6.01
N GLY A 27 -18.41 -12.05 -5.19
CA GLY A 27 -19.48 -12.99 -5.53
C GLY A 27 -20.48 -13.09 -4.40
N GLU A 28 -21.75 -13.15 -4.74
CA GLU A 28 -22.87 -13.40 -3.83
C GLU A 28 -23.68 -14.59 -4.33
N ASP A 29 -23.96 -15.51 -3.40
CA ASP A 29 -24.95 -16.57 -3.59
C ASP A 29 -26.22 -16.21 -2.84
N TYR A 30 -27.36 -16.28 -3.49
CA TYR A 30 -28.66 -15.93 -2.93
C TYR A 30 -29.37 -17.21 -2.48
N VAL A 31 -29.71 -17.27 -1.18
CA VAL A 31 -30.41 -18.39 -0.57
C VAL A 31 -31.83 -17.96 -0.22
N TYR A 32 -32.80 -18.62 -0.83
CA TYR A 32 -34.21 -18.39 -0.55
C TYR A 32 -34.74 -19.43 0.48
N PRO A 33 -35.78 -19.08 1.26
CA PRO A 33 -36.40 -20.02 2.19
C PRO A 33 -36.95 -21.28 1.46
N GLY A 34 -36.76 -22.44 2.05
CA GLY A 34 -37.16 -23.71 1.43
C GLY A 34 -36.01 -24.36 0.66
N ASN A 35 -36.29 -25.02 -0.44
CA ASN A 35 -35.26 -25.70 -1.26
C ASN A 35 -34.47 -24.75 -2.20
N GLY A 36 -34.31 -23.50 -1.82
CA GLY A 36 -33.57 -22.54 -2.58
C GLY A 36 -34.34 -21.82 -3.69
N THR A 37 -35.65 -22.15 -3.86
CA THR A 37 -36.53 -21.47 -4.84
C THR A 37 -37.84 -21.08 -4.20
N ASP A 38 -38.36 -19.88 -4.54
CA ASP A 38 -39.70 -19.43 -4.15
C ASP A 38 -40.62 -19.56 -5.34
N PRO A 39 -41.64 -20.44 -5.30
CA PRO A 39 -42.55 -20.66 -6.43
C PRO A 39 -43.46 -19.46 -6.75
N ASN A 40 -43.49 -18.45 -5.89
CA ASN A 40 -44.26 -17.23 -6.11
C ASN A 40 -43.51 -16.16 -6.89
N LEU A 41 -42.23 -16.38 -7.16
CA LEU A 41 -41.41 -15.45 -7.96
C LEU A 41 -41.21 -16.03 -9.35
N ASP A 42 -41.48 -15.25 -10.37
CA ASP A 42 -41.26 -15.64 -11.76
C ASP A 42 -39.76 -15.79 -12.05
N TYR A 43 -38.95 -14.97 -11.42
CA TYR A 43 -37.49 -14.92 -11.58
C TYR A 43 -36.81 -14.89 -10.22
N GLN A 44 -35.71 -15.65 -10.06
CA GLN A 44 -34.90 -15.66 -8.84
C GLN A 44 -33.43 -15.57 -9.19
N LEU A 45 -32.75 -14.59 -8.63
CA LEU A 45 -31.30 -14.46 -8.74
C LEU A 45 -30.64 -15.54 -7.87
N LEU A 46 -29.85 -16.42 -8.47
CA LEU A 46 -29.15 -17.50 -7.76
C LEU A 46 -27.78 -17.06 -7.29
N TYR A 47 -27.08 -16.37 -8.15
CA TYR A 47 -25.78 -15.79 -7.84
C TYR A 47 -25.54 -14.52 -8.65
N SER A 48 -24.63 -13.69 -8.16
CA SER A 48 -24.12 -12.54 -8.89
C SER A 48 -22.62 -12.42 -8.62
N ASN A 49 -21.83 -12.38 -9.68
CA ASN A 49 -20.39 -12.19 -9.61
C ASN A 49 -20.03 -10.85 -10.27
N PHE A 50 -19.12 -10.14 -9.63
CA PHE A 50 -18.53 -8.91 -10.15
C PHE A 50 -17.02 -9.06 -10.21
N ASN A 51 -16.46 -8.86 -11.38
CA ASN A 51 -15.03 -8.88 -11.62
C ASN A 51 -14.58 -7.51 -12.12
N GLN A 52 -13.51 -7.03 -11.56
CA GLN A 52 -12.95 -5.73 -11.89
C GLN A 52 -11.43 -5.80 -12.01
N GLU A 53 -10.89 -5.21 -13.05
CA GLU A 53 -9.47 -5.00 -13.21
C GLU A 53 -9.17 -3.51 -13.40
N VAL A 54 -8.18 -3.02 -12.67
CA VAL A 54 -7.63 -1.67 -12.81
C VAL A 54 -6.14 -1.79 -13.06
N ILE A 55 -5.67 -1.23 -14.17
CA ILE A 55 -4.25 -1.10 -14.47
C ILE A 55 -3.89 0.38 -14.42
N LEU A 56 -2.86 0.70 -13.66
CA LEU A 56 -2.22 2.01 -13.65
C LEU A 56 -0.83 1.85 -14.23
N ASP A 57 -0.52 2.60 -15.27
CA ASP A 57 0.81 2.69 -15.88
C ASP A 57 1.21 4.16 -15.94
N GLY A 58 2.47 4.45 -15.65
CA GLY A 58 2.88 5.84 -15.64
C GLY A 58 4.36 6.06 -15.39
N ALA A 59 4.73 7.31 -15.55
CA ALA A 59 6.06 7.80 -15.27
C ALA A 59 5.99 9.02 -14.37
N GLY A 60 7.04 9.23 -13.58
CA GLY A 60 7.13 10.39 -12.70
C GLY A 60 8.56 10.90 -12.58
N VAL A 61 8.66 12.14 -12.15
CA VAL A 61 9.94 12.80 -11.94
C VAL A 61 10.04 13.39 -10.55
N ASN A 62 11.21 13.34 -9.96
CA ASN A 62 11.51 13.98 -8.69
C ASN A 62 12.98 14.47 -8.63
N PHE A 63 13.23 15.28 -7.63
CA PHE A 63 14.58 15.75 -7.29
C PHE A 63 14.87 15.41 -5.83
N LYS A 64 16.12 15.00 -5.56
CA LYS A 64 16.59 14.65 -4.23
C LYS A 64 17.89 15.41 -3.96
N LEU A 65 17.96 16.04 -2.79
CA LEU A 65 19.15 16.70 -2.28
C LEU A 65 19.56 16.04 -0.98
N GLY A 66 20.83 15.72 -0.84
CA GLY A 66 21.39 15.16 0.39
C GLY A 66 22.69 15.82 0.79
N MET A 67 22.91 15.93 2.08
CA MET A 67 24.14 16.45 2.66
C MET A 67 24.56 15.58 3.85
N ILE A 68 25.86 15.32 3.96
CA ILE A 68 26.45 14.69 5.16
C ILE A 68 27.56 15.61 5.68
N TYR A 69 27.48 15.93 6.95
CA TYR A 69 28.51 16.67 7.67
C TYR A 69 29.24 15.74 8.66
N ARG A 70 30.56 15.73 8.61
CA ARG A 70 31.45 14.97 9.48
C ARG A 70 32.30 15.93 10.31
N PRO A 71 31.79 16.44 11.47
CA PRO A 71 32.55 17.34 12.32
C PRO A 71 33.83 16.70 12.85
N ILE A 72 33.73 15.42 13.21
CA ILE A 72 34.83 14.57 13.64
C ILE A 72 34.77 13.22 12.91
N GLN A 73 35.84 12.44 12.96
CA GLN A 73 35.97 11.20 12.20
C GLN A 73 34.87 10.18 12.49
N ASN A 74 34.38 10.15 13.73
CA ASN A 74 33.41 9.16 14.23
C ASN A 74 31.97 9.61 14.15
N LEU A 75 31.67 10.91 13.95
CA LEU A 75 30.32 11.48 13.95
C LEU A 75 29.92 11.88 12.53
N ARG A 76 28.73 11.45 12.12
CA ARG A 76 28.09 11.87 10.87
C ARG A 76 26.71 12.42 11.18
N ILE A 77 26.39 13.56 10.58
CA ILE A 77 25.10 14.22 10.61
C ILE A 77 24.63 14.28 9.17
N GLY A 78 23.49 13.70 8.89
CA GLY A 78 22.88 13.63 7.57
C GLY A 78 21.63 14.48 7.48
N PHE A 79 21.42 15.08 6.32
CA PHE A 79 20.21 15.78 5.95
C PHE A 79 19.84 15.39 4.53
N ALA A 80 18.56 15.10 4.26
CA ALA A 80 18.10 14.89 2.91
C ALA A 80 16.68 15.44 2.73
N PHE A 81 16.46 16.02 1.56
CA PHE A 81 15.15 16.50 1.12
C PHE A 81 14.81 15.87 -0.21
N HIS A 82 13.62 15.25 -0.28
CA HIS A 82 13.05 14.71 -1.50
C HIS A 82 11.83 15.57 -1.88
N THR A 83 11.85 16.13 -3.07
CA THR A 83 10.65 16.76 -3.61
C THR A 83 9.55 15.73 -3.77
N PRO A 84 8.28 16.16 -3.88
CA PRO A 84 7.24 15.29 -4.42
C PRO A 84 7.68 14.64 -5.73
N THR A 85 7.18 13.44 -6.00
CA THR A 85 7.23 12.86 -7.34
C THR A 85 5.98 13.30 -8.08
N TYR A 86 6.17 13.91 -9.23
CA TYR A 86 5.09 14.29 -10.12
C TYR A 86 4.91 13.18 -11.13
N TYR A 87 3.79 12.46 -11.02
CA TYR A 87 3.42 11.36 -11.89
C TYR A 87 2.43 11.78 -12.95
N TRP A 88 2.62 11.27 -14.16
CA TRP A 88 1.63 11.18 -15.22
C TRP A 88 1.22 9.72 -15.30
N ILE A 89 -0.07 9.44 -15.15
CA ILE A 89 -0.60 8.10 -14.97
C ILE A 89 -1.74 7.86 -15.96
N ASP A 90 -1.64 6.77 -16.70
CA ASP A 90 -2.70 6.22 -17.51
C ASP A 90 -3.45 5.16 -16.70
N ARG A 91 -4.79 5.19 -16.74
CA ARG A 91 -5.63 4.19 -16.10
C ARG A 91 -6.43 3.43 -17.14
N THR A 92 -6.30 2.12 -17.15
CA THR A 92 -7.21 1.21 -17.84
C THR A 92 -8.12 0.55 -16.81
N TYR A 93 -9.41 0.54 -17.07
CA TYR A 93 -10.44 -0.05 -16.24
C TYR A 93 -11.25 -1.04 -17.04
N GLN A 94 -11.45 -2.24 -16.51
CA GLN A 94 -12.35 -3.26 -17.05
C GLN A 94 -13.17 -3.82 -15.91
N ALA A 95 -14.48 -3.97 -16.14
CA ALA A 95 -15.37 -4.66 -15.22
C ALA A 95 -16.40 -5.47 -15.98
N TYR A 96 -16.73 -6.63 -15.46
CA TYR A 96 -17.83 -7.44 -15.96
C TYR A 96 -18.58 -8.08 -14.80
N THR A 97 -19.86 -8.31 -15.03
CA THR A 97 -20.71 -9.05 -14.11
C THR A 97 -21.26 -10.28 -14.81
N ASP A 98 -21.40 -11.38 -14.10
CA ASP A 98 -22.16 -12.54 -14.48
C ASP A 98 -23.15 -12.88 -13.37
N SER A 99 -24.33 -13.37 -13.74
CA SER A 99 -25.35 -13.73 -12.79
C SER A 99 -26.16 -14.93 -13.28
N GLY A 100 -26.56 -15.79 -12.35
CA GLY A 100 -27.49 -16.89 -12.63
C GLY A 100 -28.89 -16.54 -12.17
N VAL A 101 -29.88 -16.76 -13.03
CA VAL A 101 -31.28 -16.52 -12.73
C VAL A 101 -32.08 -17.82 -12.88
N HIS A 102 -32.82 -18.19 -11.86
CA HIS A 102 -33.80 -19.26 -11.96
C HIS A 102 -35.16 -18.71 -12.43
N VAL A 103 -35.78 -19.36 -13.40
CA VAL A 103 -37.07 -18.96 -13.98
C VAL A 103 -38.10 -20.03 -13.67
N ASN A 104 -39.13 -19.66 -12.93
CA ASN A 104 -40.24 -20.54 -12.61
C ASN A 104 -41.33 -20.60 -13.71
N ASN A 105 -41.33 -19.65 -14.64
CA ASN A 105 -42.33 -19.58 -15.70
C ASN A 105 -41.85 -20.30 -16.98
N PRO A 106 -42.38 -21.52 -17.28
CA PRO A 106 -41.96 -22.27 -18.48
C PRO A 106 -42.41 -21.65 -19.80
N ASN A 107 -43.26 -20.62 -19.76
CA ASN A 107 -43.81 -19.95 -20.95
C ASN A 107 -43.20 -18.57 -21.17
N ASP A 108 -42.02 -18.31 -20.64
CA ASP A 108 -41.33 -17.03 -20.83
C ASP A 108 -41.01 -16.81 -22.31
N PRO A 109 -41.56 -15.73 -22.92
CA PRO A 109 -41.34 -15.44 -24.32
C PRO A 109 -39.91 -15.04 -24.66
N ASP A 110 -39.06 -14.67 -23.68
CA ASP A 110 -37.68 -14.25 -23.89
C ASP A 110 -36.70 -15.43 -24.07
N GLY A 111 -37.19 -16.67 -24.01
CA GLY A 111 -36.49 -17.84 -24.50
C GLY A 111 -35.26 -18.23 -23.68
N LEU A 112 -35.34 -18.11 -22.37
CA LEU A 112 -34.29 -18.59 -21.45
C LEU A 112 -34.08 -20.10 -21.62
N LYS A 113 -32.85 -20.53 -21.89
CA LYS A 113 -32.54 -21.95 -22.09
C LYS A 113 -32.41 -22.66 -20.77
N PRO A 114 -33.02 -23.86 -20.59
CA PRO A 114 -32.80 -24.67 -19.41
C PRO A 114 -31.32 -25.03 -19.28
N GLY A 115 -30.74 -24.85 -18.07
CA GLY A 115 -29.42 -25.36 -17.72
C GLY A 115 -29.41 -26.89 -17.61
N PRO A 116 -28.22 -27.49 -17.36
CA PRO A 116 -28.06 -28.93 -17.25
C PRO A 116 -28.85 -29.58 -16.11
N ASP A 117 -29.22 -28.79 -15.11
CA ASP A 117 -30.02 -29.18 -13.93
C ASP A 117 -31.53 -28.98 -14.09
N GLY A 118 -31.98 -28.54 -15.29
CA GLY A 118 -33.36 -28.21 -15.57
C GLY A 118 -33.79 -26.80 -15.21
N ASN A 119 -32.92 -26.04 -14.55
CA ASN A 119 -33.12 -24.62 -14.27
C ASN A 119 -32.79 -23.77 -15.50
N GLN A 120 -33.52 -22.67 -15.69
CA GLN A 120 -33.21 -21.74 -16.74
C GLN A 120 -32.23 -20.68 -16.23
N TYR A 121 -31.10 -20.57 -16.88
CA TYR A 121 -30.11 -19.56 -16.59
C TYR A 121 -30.03 -18.54 -17.72
N THR A 122 -30.09 -17.29 -17.40
CA THR A 122 -29.55 -16.26 -18.27
C THR A 122 -28.15 -15.97 -17.85
N ASP A 123 -27.17 -16.25 -18.69
CA ASP A 123 -25.92 -15.55 -18.61
C ASP A 123 -26.17 -14.11 -19.03
N ALA A 124 -26.68 -13.31 -18.10
CA ALA A 124 -26.70 -11.87 -18.31
C ALA A 124 -25.24 -11.37 -18.21
N LEU A 125 -24.49 -11.59 -19.28
CA LEU A 125 -23.26 -10.88 -19.52
C LEU A 125 -23.65 -9.40 -19.63
N SER A 126 -23.59 -8.70 -18.53
CA SER A 126 -23.59 -7.26 -18.58
C SER A 126 -22.44 -6.82 -19.47
N PRO A 127 -22.65 -5.86 -20.38
CA PRO A 127 -21.61 -5.43 -21.28
C PRO A 127 -20.37 -5.10 -20.46
N VAL A 128 -19.25 -5.60 -20.91
CA VAL A 128 -17.94 -5.23 -20.40
C VAL A 128 -17.90 -3.71 -20.39
N LEU A 129 -17.86 -3.12 -19.21
CA LEU A 129 -17.56 -1.70 -19.08
C LEU A 129 -16.06 -1.56 -19.35
N GLU A 130 -15.69 -1.68 -20.61
CA GLU A 130 -14.36 -1.31 -21.06
C GLU A 130 -14.30 0.20 -21.13
N ASP A 131 -13.71 0.78 -20.14
CA ASP A 131 -13.22 2.13 -20.27
C ASP A 131 -11.83 2.08 -20.92
N THR A 132 -11.84 1.82 -22.22
CA THR A 132 -10.63 1.79 -23.06
C THR A 132 -10.13 3.19 -23.43
N GLY A 133 -10.85 4.23 -23.04
CA GLY A 133 -10.40 5.61 -23.14
C GLY A 133 -9.39 5.87 -22.03
N GLY A 134 -8.09 5.77 -22.34
CA GLY A 134 -7.02 6.07 -21.39
C GLY A 134 -7.25 7.42 -20.71
N TYR A 135 -7.65 7.39 -19.46
CA TYR A 135 -7.76 8.58 -18.64
C TYR A 135 -6.37 8.90 -18.10
N ASN A 136 -5.79 9.94 -18.67
CA ASN A 136 -4.54 10.50 -18.18
C ASN A 136 -4.84 11.41 -16.99
N TRP A 137 -4.20 11.13 -15.87
CA TRP A 137 -4.29 11.96 -14.69
C TRP A 137 -2.90 12.21 -14.11
N GLU A 138 -2.79 13.25 -13.30
CA GLU A 138 -1.55 13.60 -12.64
C GLU A 138 -1.67 13.39 -11.14
N PHE A 139 -0.63 12.83 -10.54
CA PHE A 139 -0.57 12.65 -9.10
C PHE A 139 0.74 13.15 -8.54
N THR A 140 0.65 13.95 -7.48
CA THR A 140 1.79 14.47 -6.73
C THR A 140 1.89 13.76 -5.40
N THR A 141 3.01 13.06 -5.16
CA THR A 141 3.27 12.34 -3.90
C THR A 141 3.68 13.31 -2.77
N PRO A 142 3.74 12.85 -1.51
CA PRO A 142 4.31 13.64 -0.41
C PRO A 142 5.77 14.05 -0.66
N ALA A 143 6.13 15.27 -0.25
CA ALA A 143 7.52 15.62 -0.02
C ALA A 143 8.04 14.94 1.25
N ARG A 144 9.37 14.74 1.35
CA ARG A 144 10.02 14.11 2.49
C ARG A 144 11.23 14.90 2.95
N LEU A 145 11.36 15.02 4.26
CA LEU A 145 12.55 15.55 4.92
C LEU A 145 13.13 14.49 5.82
N MET A 146 14.43 14.26 5.72
CA MET A 146 15.14 13.30 6.53
C MET A 146 16.30 13.94 7.26
N PHE A 147 16.49 13.58 8.50
CA PHE A 147 17.60 13.95 9.34
C PHE A 147 18.17 12.72 10.03
N GLY A 148 19.47 12.52 9.99
CA GLY A 148 20.11 11.36 10.60
C GLY A 148 21.38 11.76 11.35
N ILE A 149 21.64 11.05 12.43
CA ILE A 149 22.89 11.15 13.18
C ILE A 149 23.45 9.76 13.42
N SER A 150 24.74 9.57 13.22
CA SER A 150 25.41 8.30 13.54
C SER A 150 26.75 8.52 14.17
N TYR A 151 27.08 7.67 15.15
CA TYR A 151 28.35 7.70 15.84
C TYR A 151 28.99 6.32 15.84
N ALA A 152 30.24 6.26 15.39
CA ALA A 152 31.04 5.03 15.38
C ALA A 152 31.99 4.99 16.58
N PHE A 153 31.95 3.92 17.36
CA PHE A 153 32.82 3.65 18.49
C PHE A 153 34.11 2.91 18.01
N GLY A 154 34.87 3.59 17.15
CA GLY A 154 36.01 2.98 16.49
C GLY A 154 35.57 1.78 15.64
N ASN A 155 36.27 0.65 15.83
CA ASN A 155 35.95 -0.61 15.12
C ASN A 155 34.97 -1.50 15.90
N ARG A 156 34.49 -1.07 17.09
CA ARG A 156 33.70 -1.90 18.00
C ARG A 156 32.21 -1.77 17.83
N GLY A 157 31.73 -0.71 17.20
CA GLY A 157 30.29 -0.55 17.08
C GLY A 157 29.88 0.76 16.43
N LEU A 158 28.59 0.86 16.19
CA LEU A 158 27.91 2.00 15.58
C LEU A 158 26.54 2.14 16.24
N ILE A 159 26.10 3.38 16.46
CA ILE A 159 24.71 3.71 16.74
C ILE A 159 24.23 4.75 15.72
N SER A 160 22.98 4.63 15.27
CA SER A 160 22.34 5.63 14.41
C SER A 160 20.92 5.92 14.86
N VAL A 161 20.49 7.15 14.64
CA VAL A 161 19.11 7.59 14.80
C VAL A 161 18.76 8.37 13.55
N ASP A 162 17.64 8.03 12.94
CA ASP A 162 17.10 8.68 11.76
C ASP A 162 15.68 9.15 12.05
N TYR A 163 15.37 10.36 11.64
CA TYR A 163 14.05 10.96 11.65
C TYR A 163 13.65 11.32 10.23
N GLU A 164 12.40 11.01 9.86
CA GLU A 164 11.82 11.33 8.57
C GLU A 164 10.44 11.97 8.79
N ARG A 165 10.14 13.01 8.05
CA ARG A 165 8.85 13.67 7.98
C ARG A 165 8.33 13.62 6.56
N ASP A 166 7.16 12.99 6.39
CA ASP A 166 6.44 12.90 5.12
C ASP A 166 5.20 13.77 5.16
N TRP A 167 4.99 14.66 4.17
CA TRP A 167 3.84 15.57 4.13
C TRP A 167 2.70 15.01 3.28
N TYR A 168 1.91 14.08 3.81
CA TYR A 168 0.80 13.46 3.08
C TYR A 168 -0.32 14.45 2.73
N ASN A 169 -0.57 15.47 3.52
CA ASN A 169 -1.49 16.57 3.21
C ASN A 169 -1.05 17.42 2.01
N GLY A 170 0.17 17.24 1.55
CA GLY A 170 0.72 17.85 0.33
C GLY A 170 0.39 17.11 -0.97
N MET A 171 -0.21 15.92 -0.90
CA MET A 171 -0.66 15.18 -2.10
C MET A 171 -1.63 16.00 -2.93
N ARG A 172 -1.57 15.85 -4.25
CA ARG A 172 -2.46 16.53 -5.20
C ARG A 172 -2.79 15.62 -6.37
N MET A 173 -4.02 15.78 -6.85
CA MET A 173 -4.52 15.14 -8.05
C MET A 173 -4.95 16.19 -9.07
N LYS A 174 -4.70 15.95 -10.35
CA LYS A 174 -5.21 16.74 -11.48
C LYS A 174 -5.71 15.79 -12.55
N ASN A 175 -6.60 16.30 -13.41
CA ASN A 175 -7.19 15.54 -14.51
C ASN A 175 -7.83 14.23 -14.03
N ASN A 176 -8.67 14.33 -13.00
CA ASN A 176 -9.32 13.18 -12.38
C ASN A 176 -9.96 12.22 -13.41
N PRO A 177 -9.57 10.93 -13.40
CA PRO A 177 -10.06 9.96 -14.38
C PRO A 177 -11.54 9.62 -14.28
N ALA A 178 -12.19 9.91 -13.16
CA ALA A 178 -13.63 9.72 -12.98
C ALA A 178 -14.46 10.92 -13.47
N GLY A 179 -13.80 11.97 -13.96
CA GLY A 179 -14.44 13.25 -14.24
C GLY A 179 -14.74 14.04 -12.98
N GLY A 180 -15.19 15.28 -13.12
CA GLY A 180 -15.55 16.14 -12.01
C GLY A 180 -14.40 17.01 -11.47
N ASP A 181 -14.67 17.66 -10.34
CA ASP A 181 -13.77 18.65 -9.76
C ASP A 181 -12.61 17.98 -9.01
N ASN A 182 -11.38 18.29 -9.43
CA ASN A 182 -10.17 17.83 -8.75
C ASN A 182 -10.05 18.37 -7.31
N GLU A 183 -10.65 19.51 -6.99
CA GLU A 183 -10.57 20.12 -5.68
C GLU A 183 -11.26 19.27 -4.59
N ILE A 184 -12.29 18.51 -4.92
CA ILE A 184 -12.93 17.58 -3.98
C ILE A 184 -11.90 16.57 -3.45
N TYR A 185 -11.08 15.99 -4.33
CA TYR A 185 -10.02 15.05 -3.93
C TYR A 185 -8.87 15.76 -3.21
N ASN A 186 -8.52 16.96 -3.65
CA ASN A 186 -7.46 17.74 -3.05
C ASN A 186 -7.84 18.22 -1.65
N ASP A 187 -9.10 18.57 -1.42
CA ASP A 187 -9.62 18.91 -0.11
C ASP A 187 -9.68 17.69 0.81
N THR A 188 -10.01 16.52 0.27
CA THR A 188 -9.91 15.26 1.01
C THR A 188 -8.46 15.01 1.45
N PHE A 189 -7.47 15.20 0.58
CA PHE A 189 -6.07 15.05 0.98
C PHE A 189 -5.66 16.04 2.08
N ARG A 190 -6.12 17.26 2.03
CA ARG A 190 -5.83 18.28 3.05
C ARG A 190 -6.50 18.00 4.39
N SER A 191 -7.76 17.53 4.37
CA SER A 191 -8.57 17.34 5.57
C SER A 191 -8.35 15.99 6.25
N TRP A 192 -8.10 14.94 5.48
CA TRP A 192 -7.93 13.57 6.00
C TRP A 192 -6.50 13.25 6.39
N TYR A 193 -5.53 13.87 5.75
CA TYR A 193 -4.12 13.55 5.93
C TYR A 193 -3.35 14.67 6.63
N LYS A 194 -2.42 14.27 7.49
CA LYS A 194 -1.38 15.11 8.09
C LYS A 194 0.00 14.61 7.66
N GLY A 195 1.04 15.23 8.12
CA GLY A 195 2.38 14.67 7.94
C GLY A 195 2.64 13.53 8.92
N ALA A 196 3.20 12.44 8.44
CA ALA A 196 3.68 11.33 9.27
C ALA A 196 5.11 11.56 9.75
N ASN A 197 5.39 11.16 10.98
CA ASN A 197 6.73 11.14 11.55
C ASN A 197 7.22 9.70 11.58
N ILE A 198 8.45 9.49 11.17
CA ILE A 198 9.10 8.18 11.18
C ILE A 198 10.40 8.31 11.93
N VAL A 199 10.62 7.45 12.91
CA VAL A 199 11.85 7.38 13.70
C VAL A 199 12.45 5.99 13.57
N ARG A 200 13.76 5.92 13.31
CA ARG A 200 14.50 4.68 13.25
C ARG A 200 15.74 4.78 14.13
N ILE A 201 16.00 3.74 14.90
CA ILE A 201 17.19 3.62 15.75
C ILE A 201 17.85 2.30 15.39
N GLY A 202 19.15 2.33 15.14
CA GLY A 202 19.94 1.14 14.84
C GLY A 202 21.25 1.14 15.62
N ALA A 203 21.68 -0.06 16.04
CA ALA A 203 22.95 -0.25 16.68
C ALA A 203 23.64 -1.53 16.16
N GLU A 204 24.96 -1.45 16.04
CA GLU A 204 25.84 -2.60 15.80
C GLU A 204 26.90 -2.63 16.90
N PHE A 205 27.15 -3.80 17.44
CA PHE A 205 28.23 -4.06 18.37
C PHE A 205 29.06 -5.26 17.91
N LYS A 206 30.37 -5.11 17.91
CA LYS A 206 31.34 -6.16 17.54
C LYS A 206 32.13 -6.59 18.81
N PRO A 207 31.60 -7.57 19.55
CA PRO A 207 32.30 -8.11 20.73
C PRO A 207 33.61 -8.80 20.32
N LEU A 208 33.64 -9.39 19.14
CA LEU A 208 34.81 -10.08 18.56
C LEU A 208 35.04 -9.60 17.13
N PRO A 209 36.27 -9.68 16.60
CA PRO A 209 36.58 -9.24 15.25
C PRO A 209 35.77 -9.94 14.15
N PHE A 210 35.31 -11.17 14.42
CA PHE A 210 34.55 -11.98 13.49
C PHE A 210 33.05 -12.00 13.77
N LEU A 211 32.55 -11.34 14.85
CA LEU A 211 31.14 -11.35 15.25
C LEU A 211 30.60 -9.93 15.36
N ALA A 212 29.51 -9.65 14.66
CA ALA A 212 28.71 -8.46 14.78
C ALA A 212 27.31 -8.81 15.29
N ILE A 213 26.83 -8.10 16.31
CA ILE A 213 25.44 -8.17 16.82
C ILE A 213 24.77 -6.88 16.44
N ARG A 214 23.57 -6.96 15.88
CA ARG A 214 22.80 -5.80 15.39
C ARG A 214 21.42 -5.80 15.99
N GLY A 215 20.92 -4.61 16.30
CA GLY A 215 19.54 -4.41 16.74
C GLY A 215 18.99 -3.13 16.16
N GLY A 216 17.69 -3.10 15.92
CA GLY A 216 17.04 -1.92 15.40
C GLY A 216 15.59 -1.82 15.86
N PHE A 217 15.13 -0.59 15.94
CA PHE A 217 13.75 -0.22 16.24
C PHE A 217 13.29 0.84 15.27
N GLY A 218 12.04 0.78 14.86
CA GLY A 218 11.42 1.82 14.07
C GLY A 218 9.96 2.02 14.43
N TYR A 219 9.56 3.27 14.32
CA TYR A 219 8.20 3.73 14.51
C TYR A 219 7.79 4.62 13.34
N MET A 220 6.62 4.38 12.79
CA MET A 220 5.95 5.24 11.83
C MET A 220 4.60 5.63 12.42
N GLY A 221 4.41 6.93 12.63
CA GLY A 221 3.15 7.49 13.11
C GLY A 221 2.10 7.59 12.02
N SER A 222 0.87 7.88 12.44
CA SER A 222 -0.26 8.03 11.53
C SER A 222 -0.07 9.18 10.56
N MET A 223 -0.49 8.94 9.32
CA MET A 223 -0.68 9.97 8.31
C MET A 223 -2.09 10.57 8.34
N LEU A 224 -3.01 10.03 9.14
CA LEU A 224 -4.41 10.44 9.20
C LEU A 224 -4.62 11.54 10.23
N GLN A 225 -5.48 12.53 9.93
CA GLN A 225 -5.91 13.56 10.87
C GLN A 225 -6.72 12.95 11.99
N ASP A 226 -7.74 12.17 11.62
CA ASP A 226 -8.60 11.42 12.53
C ASP A 226 -8.27 9.92 12.42
N GLU A 227 -7.75 9.35 13.50
CA GLU A 227 -7.36 7.95 13.56
C GLU A 227 -8.52 7.02 13.94
N GLU A 228 -9.61 7.57 14.43
CA GLU A 228 -10.83 6.83 14.80
C GLU A 228 -11.85 6.76 13.65
N GLN A 229 -11.55 7.39 12.54
CA GLN A 229 -12.42 7.39 11.38
C GLN A 229 -12.60 5.98 10.80
N VAL A 230 -13.86 5.57 10.63
CA VAL A 230 -14.22 4.36 9.91
C VAL A 230 -14.13 4.62 8.39
N SER A 231 -13.39 3.81 7.68
CA SER A 231 -13.15 3.97 6.24
C SER A 231 -13.69 2.80 5.43
N ALA A 232 -13.80 2.97 4.12
CA ALA A 232 -14.19 1.87 3.20
C ALA A 232 -13.07 0.85 2.97
N ALA A 233 -11.83 1.16 3.38
CA ALA A 233 -10.68 0.27 3.28
C ALA A 233 -9.72 0.53 4.44
N PRO A 234 -9.01 -0.49 4.94
CA PRO A 234 -8.09 -0.32 6.06
C PRO A 234 -6.93 0.60 5.70
N MET A 235 -6.71 1.65 6.50
CA MET A 235 -5.59 2.59 6.38
C MET A 235 -4.66 2.44 7.58
N THR A 236 -3.36 2.70 7.37
CA THR A 236 -2.36 2.57 8.42
C THR A 236 -2.48 3.68 9.47
N LYS A 237 -2.75 3.32 10.71
CA LYS A 237 -2.68 4.21 11.90
C LYS A 237 -1.23 4.35 12.36
N GLN A 238 -0.56 3.23 12.61
CA GLN A 238 0.85 3.23 13.01
C GLN A 238 1.54 1.92 12.64
N MET A 239 2.85 1.98 12.51
CA MET A 239 3.67 0.80 12.32
C MET A 239 4.85 0.81 13.29
N LEU A 240 5.05 -0.33 13.95
CA LEU A 240 6.23 -0.62 14.74
C LEU A 240 7.03 -1.73 14.08
N TYR A 241 8.34 -1.61 14.06
CA TYR A 241 9.20 -2.71 13.64
C TYR A 241 10.43 -2.83 14.51
N TYR A 242 10.84 -4.08 14.71
CA TYR A 242 11.99 -4.49 15.50
C TYR A 242 12.86 -5.39 14.62
N SER A 243 14.15 -5.19 14.68
CA SER A 243 15.09 -6.05 13.97
C SER A 243 16.23 -6.52 14.87
N ALA A 244 16.67 -7.73 14.61
CA ALA A 244 17.87 -8.30 15.22
C ALA A 244 18.70 -8.97 14.13
N GLY A 245 20.02 -8.96 14.28
CA GLY A 245 20.92 -9.56 13.32
C GLY A 245 22.23 -10.02 13.92
N LEU A 246 22.81 -11.05 13.30
CA LEU A 246 24.13 -11.57 13.61
C LEU A 246 24.94 -11.60 12.31
N GLY A 247 26.18 -11.09 12.37
CA GLY A 247 27.12 -11.15 11.26
C GLY A 247 28.37 -11.92 11.68
N PHE A 248 28.78 -12.87 10.86
CA PHE A 248 29.97 -13.69 11.09
C PHE A 248 30.95 -13.49 9.95
N LEU A 249 32.17 -13.09 10.24
CA LEU A 249 33.28 -13.11 9.30
C LEU A 249 33.92 -14.50 9.36
N LEU A 250 33.60 -15.35 8.37
CA LEU A 250 34.07 -16.74 8.32
C LEU A 250 35.52 -16.83 7.85
N SER A 251 35.92 -15.94 6.94
CA SER A 251 37.29 -15.75 6.47
C SER A 251 37.48 -14.33 5.95
N PRO A 252 38.70 -13.85 5.62
CA PRO A 252 38.92 -12.48 5.13
C PRO A 252 38.07 -12.05 3.95
N GLY A 253 37.57 -13.00 3.16
CA GLY A 253 36.71 -12.72 1.99
C GLY A 253 35.30 -13.27 2.09
N VAL A 254 34.89 -13.90 3.22
CA VAL A 254 33.60 -14.58 3.34
C VAL A 254 32.88 -14.13 4.59
N ALA A 255 31.67 -13.56 4.43
CA ALA A 255 30.82 -13.16 5.55
C ALA A 255 29.44 -13.82 5.46
N LEU A 256 28.90 -14.22 6.61
CA LEU A 256 27.56 -14.75 6.78
C LEU A 256 26.76 -13.80 7.66
N ASP A 257 25.61 -13.34 7.16
CA ASP A 257 24.70 -12.48 7.91
C ASP A 257 23.33 -13.15 8.08
N LEU A 258 22.83 -13.14 9.32
CA LEU A 258 21.50 -13.54 9.71
C LEU A 258 20.73 -12.29 10.12
N ALA A 259 19.53 -12.11 9.60
CA ALA A 259 18.66 -11.00 9.98
C ALA A 259 17.24 -11.49 10.24
N TYR A 260 16.60 -10.91 11.24
CA TYR A 260 15.21 -11.09 11.55
C TYR A 260 14.54 -9.73 11.74
N ASN A 261 13.38 -9.57 11.15
CA ASN A 261 12.56 -8.38 11.30
C ASN A 261 11.13 -8.79 11.68
N TYR A 262 10.58 -8.12 12.68
CA TYR A 262 9.19 -8.18 13.06
C TYR A 262 8.56 -6.82 12.86
N SER A 263 7.41 -6.75 12.16
CA SER A 263 6.62 -5.54 12.06
C SER A 263 5.18 -5.77 12.49
N SER A 264 4.62 -4.76 13.15
CA SER A 264 3.21 -4.71 13.57
C SER A 264 2.60 -3.43 13.05
N THR A 265 1.61 -3.53 12.18
CA THR A 265 0.86 -2.40 11.62
C THR A 265 -0.55 -2.41 12.18
N GLU A 266 -0.95 -1.34 12.84
CA GLU A 266 -2.33 -1.08 13.23
C GLU A 266 -3.02 -0.31 12.11
N GLN A 267 -4.25 -0.72 11.81
CA GLN A 267 -5.05 -0.10 10.75
C GLN A 267 -6.30 0.55 11.35
N THR A 268 -6.91 1.47 10.60
CA THR A 268 -8.21 2.05 10.97
C THR A 268 -9.29 0.99 10.94
N ASP A 269 -10.35 1.24 11.66
CA ASP A 269 -11.58 0.50 11.54
C ASP A 269 -12.17 0.70 10.14
N TYR A 270 -12.77 -0.35 9.58
CA TYR A 270 -13.33 -0.28 8.24
C TYR A 270 -14.57 -1.18 8.10
N ASN A 271 -15.43 -0.82 7.14
CA ASN A 271 -16.54 -1.64 6.69
C ASN A 271 -16.17 -2.37 5.39
N LEU A 272 -16.47 -3.67 5.29
CA LEU A 272 -16.25 -4.43 4.06
C LEU A 272 -17.18 -3.97 2.93
N TYR A 273 -18.42 -3.65 3.28
CA TYR A 273 -19.42 -3.12 2.37
C TYR A 273 -20.41 -2.22 3.12
N TYR A 274 -21.06 -1.40 2.35
CA TYR A 274 -22.06 -0.44 2.83
C TYR A 274 -23.20 -0.37 1.83
N PHE A 275 -24.42 -0.44 2.31
CA PHE A 275 -25.62 -0.25 1.50
C PHE A 275 -26.71 0.47 2.29
N GLU A 276 -27.55 1.22 1.57
CA GLU A 276 -28.75 1.82 2.14
C GLU A 276 -29.95 0.95 1.81
N SER A 277 -30.69 0.55 2.85
CA SER A 277 -31.97 -0.14 2.69
C SER A 277 -33.12 0.83 2.98
N PRO A 278 -34.36 0.55 2.53
CA PRO A 278 -35.54 1.35 2.87
C PRO A 278 -35.81 1.48 4.38
N SER A 279 -35.28 0.58 5.18
CA SER A 279 -35.41 0.57 6.64
C SER A 279 -34.26 1.32 7.35
N GLY A 280 -33.31 1.89 6.62
CA GLY A 280 -32.16 2.60 7.15
C GLY A 280 -30.83 2.14 6.55
N ILE A 281 -29.73 2.67 7.10
CA ILE A 281 -28.38 2.36 6.69
C ILE A 281 -28.00 1.00 7.25
N ASN A 282 -27.65 0.08 6.39
CA ASN A 282 -27.07 -1.21 6.74
C ASN A 282 -25.68 -1.33 6.11
N GLY A 283 -24.75 -1.87 6.85
CA GLY A 283 -23.42 -2.16 6.38
C GLY A 283 -22.93 -3.48 6.96
N SER A 284 -21.77 -3.91 6.54
CA SER A 284 -21.05 -4.95 7.25
C SER A 284 -20.75 -4.46 8.68
N GLY A 285 -20.44 -5.38 9.57
CA GLY A 285 -19.86 -5.02 10.86
C GLY A 285 -18.59 -4.20 10.68
N ILE A 286 -18.21 -3.47 11.73
CA ILE A 286 -16.94 -2.75 11.80
C ILE A 286 -15.83 -3.77 12.09
N TYR A 287 -14.80 -3.77 11.26
CA TYR A 287 -13.64 -4.65 11.38
C TYR A 287 -12.41 -3.86 11.76
N ASN A 288 -11.67 -4.39 12.72
CA ASN A 288 -10.36 -3.88 13.13
C ASN A 288 -9.28 -4.87 12.69
N THR A 289 -8.24 -4.38 12.06
CA THR A 289 -7.16 -5.23 11.55
C THR A 289 -5.81 -4.80 12.11
N LYS A 290 -5.06 -5.79 12.60
CA LYS A 290 -3.67 -5.65 12.99
C LYS A 290 -2.82 -6.63 12.21
N LEU A 291 -1.99 -6.10 11.31
CA LEU A 291 -1.11 -6.90 10.47
C LEU A 291 0.23 -7.13 11.19
N LYS A 292 0.58 -8.39 11.40
CA LYS A 292 1.87 -8.81 11.94
C LYS A 292 2.67 -9.55 10.87
N ARG A 293 3.90 -9.12 10.64
CA ARG A 293 4.76 -9.72 9.64
C ARG A 293 6.09 -10.12 10.27
N HIS A 294 6.54 -11.32 9.95
CA HIS A 294 7.84 -11.86 10.32
C HIS A 294 8.66 -12.07 9.04
N PHE A 295 9.89 -11.62 9.05
CA PHE A 295 10.81 -11.78 7.95
C PHE A 295 12.16 -12.22 8.47
N ALA A 296 12.70 -13.29 7.90
CA ALA A 296 14.04 -13.78 8.19
C ALA A 296 14.85 -13.84 6.89
N ALA A 297 16.11 -13.43 6.95
CA ALA A 297 17.03 -13.45 5.83
C ALA A 297 18.37 -14.04 6.24
N LEU A 298 18.94 -14.80 5.32
CA LEU A 298 20.29 -15.32 5.39
C LEU A 298 21.07 -14.82 4.16
N SER A 299 22.20 -14.17 4.39
CA SER A 299 23.07 -13.69 3.30
C SER A 299 24.48 -14.23 3.45
N LEU A 300 25.02 -14.75 2.37
CA LEU A 300 26.42 -15.15 2.25
C LEU A 300 27.11 -14.22 1.25
N SER A 301 28.13 -13.49 1.72
CA SER A 301 28.83 -12.49 0.92
C SER A 301 30.25 -12.94 0.66
N PHE A 302 30.70 -12.79 -0.61
CA PHE A 302 32.07 -13.08 -1.02
C PHE A 302 32.73 -11.78 -1.51
N ARG A 303 33.95 -11.53 -1.04
CA ARG A 303 34.78 -10.42 -1.48
C ARG A 303 36.05 -10.97 -2.07
N PHE A 304 36.26 -10.70 -3.35
CA PHE A 304 37.43 -11.07 -4.11
C PHE A 304 38.45 -9.94 -4.13
#